data_6a1809cec597feb8d859c4182685815b
#
_entry.id   6a1809cec597feb8d859c4182685815b
#
_cell.length_a   1.000
_cell.length_b   1.000
_cell.length_c   1.000
_cell.angle_alpha   90.00
_cell.angle_beta   90.00
_cell.angle_gamma   90.00
#
_symmetry.space_group_name_H-M   'P 1'
#
loop_
_entity.id
_entity.type
_entity.pdbx_description
1 polymer ?
#
loop_
_entity_poly.entity_id
_entity_poly.type
_entity_poly.pdbx_seq_one_letter_code
_entity_poly.pdbx_strand_id
1 'polypeptide(L)'
;LGIYAVAGAFNGYGDAEIQNSGAIEVTTYSSSEAQSIGIAAYAEDGDVTVGNTGQIIATSTVYADDYFTVSTATGISGYSEYGDVAITNSGLINVAAYVYDESGYAVSTASAIGIRASGYTVDIDNTASIAAFASDDVYLGNSIAIGIDAEAYADITISNTGDISLAGSSGDGYYYYSLGYPNYIRYTGDFVATGISAESYEGSISITNGGDITIVDQNPDGGLAGGF
;
A
#
# COMPACT_ATOMS: atom_id res chain seq x y z
N LEU A 1 -5.36 -1.46 13.26
CA LEU A 1 -5.32 0.00 13.21
C LEU A 1 -4.52 0.55 14.39
N GLY A 2 -3.47 1.35 14.15
CA GLY A 2 -2.65 1.96 15.19
C GLY A 2 -3.27 3.26 15.72
N ILE A 3 -3.08 4.38 15.03
CA ILE A 3 -3.67 5.68 15.39
C ILE A 3 -4.73 6.04 14.35
N TYR A 4 -5.87 6.52 14.82
CA TYR A 4 -6.98 6.93 13.96
C TYR A 4 -7.59 8.24 14.42
N ALA A 5 -7.72 9.21 13.50
CA ALA A 5 -8.41 10.45 13.70
C ALA A 5 -9.47 10.68 12.61
N VAL A 6 -10.65 11.13 13.01
CA VAL A 6 -11.75 11.48 12.10
C VAL A 6 -12.28 12.85 12.50
N ALA A 7 -12.43 13.74 11.53
CA ALA A 7 -13.05 15.05 11.69
C ALA A 7 -14.20 15.23 10.68
N GLY A 8 -15.21 16.02 11.02
CA GLY A 8 -16.32 16.36 10.12
C GLY A 8 -17.48 15.40 10.07
N ALA A 9 -17.56 14.35 10.92
CA ALA A 9 -18.72 13.47 10.97
C ALA A 9 -19.97 14.24 11.41
N PHE A 10 -20.97 14.40 10.54
CA PHE A 10 -22.25 15.08 10.73
C PHE A 10 -22.28 16.62 10.64
N ASN A 11 -22.08 17.18 9.44
CA ASN A 11 -22.21 18.61 9.10
C ASN A 11 -21.23 19.54 9.85
N GLY A 12 -20.07 19.07 10.21
CA GLY A 12 -19.04 19.87 10.88
C GLY A 12 -17.80 20.03 10.02
N TYR A 13 -17.38 21.27 9.78
CA TYR A 13 -16.05 21.57 9.28
C TYR A 13 -15.06 21.27 10.39
N GLY A 14 -14.10 20.39 10.16
CA GLY A 14 -13.10 20.06 11.16
C GLY A 14 -11.88 19.42 10.55
N ASP A 15 -10.71 19.86 11.02
CA ASP A 15 -9.44 19.31 10.56
C ASP A 15 -9.07 18.07 11.37
N ALA A 16 -8.46 17.08 10.71
CA ALA A 16 -7.89 15.92 11.37
C ALA A 16 -6.37 16.06 11.48
N GLU A 17 -5.88 16.16 12.71
CA GLU A 17 -4.45 16.26 12.97
C GLU A 17 -3.94 15.07 13.78
N ILE A 18 -2.84 14.46 13.33
CA ILE A 18 -2.11 13.41 14.04
C ILE A 18 -0.64 13.76 14.12
N GLN A 19 -0.09 13.75 15.34
CA GLN A 19 1.34 13.85 15.59
C GLN A 19 1.81 12.58 16.32
N ASN A 20 2.67 11.80 15.67
CA ASN A 20 3.24 10.59 16.24
C ASN A 20 4.76 10.68 16.39
N SER A 21 5.26 10.42 17.59
CA SER A 21 6.70 10.28 17.86
C SER A 21 7.08 8.92 18.44
N GLY A 22 6.07 8.06 18.71
CA GLY A 22 6.26 6.72 19.25
C GLY A 22 6.29 5.64 18.18
N ALA A 23 6.70 4.45 18.54
CA ALA A 23 6.60 3.29 17.67
C ALA A 23 5.15 2.79 17.60
N ILE A 24 4.70 2.47 16.39
CA ILE A 24 3.41 1.85 16.10
C ILE A 24 3.68 0.48 15.49
N GLU A 25 3.08 -0.56 16.06
CA GLU A 25 3.09 -1.91 15.50
C GLU A 25 1.65 -2.42 15.41
N VAL A 26 1.23 -2.78 14.20
CA VAL A 26 -0.11 -3.32 13.92
C VAL A 26 0.03 -4.60 13.14
N THR A 27 -0.54 -5.68 13.68
CA THR A 27 -0.57 -6.98 12.99
C THR A 27 -2.00 -7.50 12.96
N THR A 28 -2.44 -7.95 11.79
CA THR A 28 -3.79 -8.51 11.58
C THR A 28 -3.69 -9.86 10.90
N TYR A 29 -4.49 -10.82 11.38
CA TYR A 29 -4.65 -12.15 10.79
C TYR A 29 -6.13 -12.40 10.50
N SER A 30 -6.43 -12.98 9.35
CA SER A 30 -7.81 -13.33 8.94
C SER A 30 -7.81 -14.55 8.02
N SER A 31 -8.98 -15.14 7.78
CA SER A 31 -9.18 -16.18 6.78
C SER A 31 -9.69 -15.66 5.43
N SER A 32 -10.19 -14.43 5.35
CA SER A 32 -10.74 -13.86 4.10
C SER A 32 -10.23 -12.46 3.78
N GLU A 33 -10.29 -11.55 4.75
CA GLU A 33 -9.86 -10.17 4.57
C GLU A 33 -9.08 -9.70 5.81
N ALA A 34 -7.90 -9.14 5.60
CA ALA A 34 -7.09 -8.54 6.65
C ALA A 34 -6.62 -7.14 6.24
N GLN A 35 -6.74 -6.19 7.16
CA GLN A 35 -6.25 -4.84 6.96
C GLN A 35 -5.46 -4.37 8.18
N SER A 36 -4.24 -3.89 7.94
CA SER A 36 -3.38 -3.26 8.94
C SER A 36 -3.01 -1.84 8.50
N ILE A 37 -3.34 -0.84 9.32
CA ILE A 37 -2.99 0.56 9.06
C ILE A 37 -2.27 1.13 10.27
N GLY A 38 -1.07 1.68 10.09
CA GLY A 38 -0.31 2.32 11.15
C GLY A 38 -0.98 3.61 11.61
N ILE A 39 -1.09 4.61 10.73
CA ILE A 39 -1.78 5.88 10.98
C ILE A 39 -2.86 6.08 9.93
N ALA A 40 -4.07 6.44 10.35
CA ALA A 40 -5.15 6.85 9.46
C ALA A 40 -5.78 8.15 9.94
N ALA A 41 -5.86 9.15 9.07
CA ALA A 41 -6.52 10.42 9.30
C ALA A 41 -7.56 10.67 8.20
N TYR A 42 -8.75 11.06 8.59
CA TYR A 42 -9.88 11.35 7.69
C TYR A 42 -10.54 12.67 8.07
N ALA A 43 -10.79 13.50 7.08
CA ALA A 43 -11.66 14.67 7.18
C ALA A 43 -12.69 14.68 6.05
N GLU A 44 -13.91 15.18 6.32
CA GLU A 44 -14.93 15.37 5.27
C GLU A 44 -14.73 16.72 4.58
N ASP A 45 -14.85 17.82 5.34
CA ASP A 45 -14.76 19.19 4.80
C ASP A 45 -13.52 19.97 5.28
N GLY A 46 -12.66 19.36 6.09
CA GLY A 46 -11.48 20.00 6.67
C GLY A 46 -10.18 19.40 6.13
N ASP A 47 -9.09 19.96 6.60
CA ASP A 47 -7.76 19.50 6.21
C ASP A 47 -7.30 18.31 7.03
N VAL A 48 -6.44 17.48 6.43
CA VAL A 48 -5.74 16.39 7.11
C VAL A 48 -4.27 16.74 7.24
N THR A 49 -3.76 16.70 8.47
CA THR A 49 -2.33 16.87 8.75
C THR A 49 -1.80 15.69 9.54
N VAL A 50 -0.78 15.01 9.00
CA VAL A 50 -0.09 13.91 9.66
C VAL A 50 1.39 14.21 9.79
N GLY A 51 1.90 14.27 11.02
CA GLY A 51 3.32 14.31 11.34
C GLY A 51 3.76 12.99 11.98
N ASN A 52 4.71 12.30 11.38
CA ASN A 52 5.27 11.08 11.94
C ASN A 52 6.79 11.16 12.05
N THR A 53 7.29 11.00 13.25
CA THR A 53 8.74 10.86 13.54
C THR A 53 9.09 9.51 14.14
N GLY A 54 8.07 8.70 14.50
CA GLY A 54 8.22 7.38 15.06
C GLY A 54 8.22 6.27 14.01
N GLN A 55 8.65 5.09 14.40
CA GLN A 55 8.61 3.92 13.53
C GLN A 55 7.18 3.40 13.37
N ILE A 56 6.81 3.01 12.16
CA ILE A 56 5.56 2.32 11.85
C ILE A 56 5.87 0.94 11.27
N ILE A 57 5.27 -0.09 11.86
CA ILE A 57 5.26 -1.46 11.34
C ILE A 57 3.80 -1.87 11.20
N ALA A 58 3.35 -2.16 9.96
CA ALA A 58 2.01 -2.66 9.70
C ALA A 58 2.09 -3.97 8.92
N THR A 59 1.59 -5.06 9.50
CA THR A 59 1.61 -6.39 8.87
C THR A 59 0.20 -6.94 8.78
N SER A 60 -0.19 -7.35 7.59
CA SER A 60 -1.48 -7.99 7.30
C SER A 60 -1.25 -9.37 6.73
N THR A 61 -1.97 -10.37 7.25
CA THR A 61 -1.82 -11.76 6.79
C THR A 61 -3.19 -12.41 6.64
N VAL A 62 -3.45 -12.98 5.48
CA VAL A 62 -4.63 -13.80 5.21
C VAL A 62 -4.18 -15.25 4.98
N TYR A 63 -4.84 -16.19 5.69
CA TYR A 63 -4.80 -17.61 5.40
C TYR A 63 -6.11 -17.95 4.68
N ALA A 64 -6.05 -18.01 3.34
CA ALA A 64 -7.24 -18.05 2.49
C ALA A 64 -8.00 -19.38 2.64
N ASP A 65 -9.22 -19.30 3.15
CA ASP A 65 -10.20 -20.39 3.17
C ASP A 65 -11.33 -20.15 2.15
N ASP A 66 -11.41 -18.91 1.61
CA ASP A 66 -12.45 -18.44 0.69
C ASP A 66 -11.92 -18.19 -0.73
N TYR A 67 -12.84 -18.15 -1.69
CA TYR A 67 -12.51 -17.92 -3.11
C TYR A 67 -11.94 -16.54 -3.41
N PHE A 68 -12.32 -15.50 -2.65
CA PHE A 68 -11.77 -14.15 -2.77
C PHE A 68 -11.13 -13.72 -1.46
N THR A 69 -9.86 -13.34 -1.51
CA THR A 69 -9.13 -12.93 -0.32
C THR A 69 -8.28 -11.70 -0.58
N VAL A 70 -8.24 -10.80 0.41
CA VAL A 70 -7.49 -9.54 0.32
C VAL A 70 -6.70 -9.30 1.60
N SER A 71 -5.42 -9.04 1.44
CA SER A 71 -4.52 -8.60 2.52
C SER A 71 -4.00 -7.22 2.20
N THR A 72 -4.25 -6.23 3.06
CA THR A 72 -3.78 -4.85 2.86
C THR A 72 -3.02 -4.36 4.08
N ALA A 73 -1.79 -3.87 3.87
CA ALA A 73 -0.99 -3.18 4.87
C ALA A 73 -0.68 -1.76 4.40
N THR A 74 -0.95 -0.75 5.24
CA THR A 74 -0.68 0.66 4.94
C THR A 74 0.06 1.30 6.11
N GLY A 75 1.14 2.02 5.86
CA GLY A 75 1.87 2.74 6.88
C GLY A 75 1.11 3.98 7.34
N ILE A 76 0.96 4.97 6.47
CA ILE A 76 0.21 6.21 6.72
C ILE A 76 -0.86 6.37 5.64
N SER A 77 -2.08 6.67 6.04
CA SER A 77 -3.21 7.00 5.18
C SER A 77 -3.82 8.33 5.60
N GLY A 78 -3.77 9.34 4.73
CA GLY A 78 -4.45 10.62 4.88
C GLY A 78 -5.51 10.78 3.79
N TYR A 79 -6.73 11.11 4.18
CA TYR A 79 -7.82 11.33 3.23
C TYR A 79 -8.67 12.53 3.65
N SER A 80 -8.87 13.47 2.74
CA SER A 80 -9.89 14.51 2.85
C SER A 80 -10.77 14.51 1.61
N GLU A 81 -12.09 14.63 1.79
CA GLU A 81 -13.02 14.66 0.65
C GLU A 81 -12.96 16.01 -0.09
N TYR A 82 -12.87 17.12 0.67
CA TYR A 82 -12.87 18.47 0.09
C TYR A 82 -11.71 19.38 0.52
N GLY A 83 -10.93 18.95 1.53
CA GLY A 83 -9.79 19.71 2.05
C GLY A 83 -8.43 19.20 1.55
N ASP A 84 -7.41 19.85 2.04
CA ASP A 84 -6.02 19.54 1.70
C ASP A 84 -5.46 18.42 2.60
N VAL A 85 -4.51 17.65 2.06
CA VAL A 85 -3.81 16.61 2.81
C VAL A 85 -2.32 16.90 2.87
N ALA A 86 -1.78 17.06 4.07
CA ALA A 86 -0.36 17.26 4.32
C ALA A 86 0.21 16.12 5.17
N ILE A 87 1.24 15.42 4.66
CA ILE A 87 1.92 14.35 5.37
C ILE A 87 3.42 14.64 5.46
N THR A 88 3.94 14.75 6.68
CA THR A 88 5.38 14.82 6.94
C THR A 88 5.83 13.56 7.65
N ASN A 89 6.77 12.84 7.04
CA ASN A 89 7.31 11.61 7.62
C ASN A 89 8.84 11.65 7.72
N SER A 90 9.34 11.52 8.94
CA SER A 90 10.76 11.31 9.22
C SER A 90 11.04 10.02 10.01
N GLY A 91 10.00 9.21 10.26
CA GLY A 91 10.10 7.91 10.89
C GLY A 91 10.09 6.75 9.86
N LEU A 92 10.78 5.67 10.18
CA LEU A 92 10.83 4.48 9.34
C LEU A 92 9.42 3.88 9.16
N ILE A 93 9.04 3.59 7.92
CA ILE A 93 7.81 2.87 7.59
C ILE A 93 8.15 1.49 7.04
N ASN A 94 7.57 0.44 7.64
CA ASN A 94 7.75 -0.93 7.23
C ASN A 94 6.37 -1.59 7.11
N VAL A 95 5.94 -1.92 5.91
CA VAL A 95 4.62 -2.51 5.65
C VAL A 95 4.77 -3.83 4.94
N ALA A 96 3.96 -4.83 5.36
CA ALA A 96 3.97 -6.13 4.74
C ALA A 96 2.55 -6.72 4.63
N ALA A 97 2.19 -7.19 3.44
CA ALA A 97 0.94 -7.88 3.16
C ALA A 97 1.22 -9.29 2.63
N TYR A 98 0.57 -10.28 3.24
CA TYR A 98 0.74 -11.69 2.89
C TYR A 98 -0.61 -12.33 2.63
N VAL A 99 -0.70 -13.13 1.57
CA VAL A 99 -1.78 -14.09 1.37
C VAL A 99 -1.19 -15.47 1.18
N TYR A 100 -1.70 -16.42 1.95
CA TYR A 100 -1.36 -17.85 1.87
C TYR A 100 -2.63 -18.64 1.58
N ASP A 101 -2.60 -19.50 0.57
CA ASP A 101 -3.70 -20.40 0.25
C ASP A 101 -3.20 -21.85 0.16
N GLU A 102 -3.70 -22.71 1.03
CA GLU A 102 -3.43 -24.15 0.98
C GLU A 102 -4.38 -24.88 0.01
N SER A 103 -5.49 -24.25 -0.41
CA SER A 103 -6.51 -24.86 -1.29
C SER A 103 -6.19 -24.77 -2.78
N GLY A 104 -5.41 -23.75 -3.19
CA GLY A 104 -4.95 -23.55 -4.57
C GLY A 104 -6.01 -23.05 -5.55
N TYR A 105 -7.13 -22.51 -5.10
CA TYR A 105 -8.23 -22.05 -5.96
C TYR A 105 -8.69 -20.60 -5.72
N ALA A 106 -8.07 -19.86 -4.81
CA ALA A 106 -8.48 -18.51 -4.52
C ALA A 106 -8.01 -17.50 -5.60
N VAL A 107 -8.77 -16.43 -5.77
CA VAL A 107 -8.33 -15.21 -6.43
C VAL A 107 -8.02 -14.21 -5.33
N SER A 108 -6.78 -13.76 -5.26
CA SER A 108 -6.31 -13.02 -4.10
C SER A 108 -5.49 -11.79 -4.48
N THR A 109 -5.36 -10.89 -3.52
CA THR A 109 -4.51 -9.71 -3.65
C THR A 109 -3.82 -9.41 -2.33
N ALA A 110 -2.48 -9.34 -2.37
CA ALA A 110 -1.67 -8.78 -1.30
C ALA A 110 -1.24 -7.36 -1.69
N SER A 111 -1.55 -6.35 -0.86
CA SER A 111 -1.22 -4.95 -1.14
C SER A 111 -0.50 -4.30 0.03
N ALA A 112 0.73 -3.82 -0.19
CA ALA A 112 1.54 -3.12 0.80
C ALA A 112 1.81 -1.68 0.31
N ILE A 113 1.39 -0.66 1.09
CA ILE A 113 1.49 0.74 0.73
C ILE A 113 2.18 1.51 1.87
N GLY A 114 3.30 2.17 1.57
CA GLY A 114 4.01 2.98 2.56
C GLY A 114 3.21 4.19 3.01
N ILE A 115 2.97 5.14 2.11
CA ILE A 115 2.17 6.35 2.34
C ILE A 115 1.09 6.44 1.28
N ARG A 116 -0.15 6.67 1.68
CA ARG A 116 -1.28 7.00 0.81
C ARG A 116 -1.88 8.33 1.23
N ALA A 117 -2.09 9.22 0.25
CA ALA A 117 -2.74 10.50 0.46
C ALA A 117 -3.75 10.79 -0.64
N SER A 118 -4.95 11.27 -0.28
CA SER A 118 -5.95 11.72 -1.25
C SER A 118 -6.70 12.94 -0.70
N GLY A 119 -6.81 14.01 -1.50
CA GLY A 119 -7.43 15.27 -1.08
C GLY A 119 -7.65 16.26 -2.21
N TYR A 120 -8.05 17.52 -1.85
CA TYR A 120 -8.15 18.58 -2.84
C TYR A 120 -6.76 18.98 -3.34
N THR A 121 -5.81 19.26 -2.45
CA THR A 121 -4.38 19.24 -2.75
C THR A 121 -3.67 18.21 -1.87
N VAL A 122 -2.51 17.73 -2.32
CA VAL A 122 -1.70 16.78 -1.55
C VAL A 122 -0.26 17.26 -1.47
N ASP A 123 0.27 17.36 -0.24
CA ASP A 123 1.66 17.68 0.05
C ASP A 123 2.30 16.56 0.90
N ILE A 124 3.33 15.91 0.38
CA ILE A 124 4.05 14.83 1.07
C ILE A 124 5.52 15.18 1.17
N ASP A 125 6.04 15.27 2.40
CA ASP A 125 7.47 15.38 2.70
C ASP A 125 7.94 14.11 3.44
N ASN A 126 8.68 13.24 2.74
CA ASN A 126 9.23 12.03 3.31
C ASN A 126 10.76 12.07 3.35
N THR A 127 11.32 12.03 4.53
CA THR A 127 12.78 12.04 4.74
C THR A 127 13.34 10.72 5.27
N ALA A 128 12.48 9.77 5.61
CA ALA A 128 12.88 8.46 6.12
C ALA A 128 12.61 7.33 5.11
N SER A 129 13.22 6.19 5.35
CA SER A 129 13.06 5.04 4.48
C SER A 129 11.66 4.43 4.58
N ILE A 130 11.14 3.99 3.44
CA ILE A 130 9.90 3.22 3.30
C ILE A 130 10.26 1.84 2.76
N ALA A 131 9.83 0.78 3.44
CA ALA A 131 9.90 -0.58 2.93
C ALA A 131 8.47 -1.14 2.80
N ALA A 132 8.12 -1.61 1.59
CA ALA A 132 6.84 -2.24 1.33
C ALA A 132 7.06 -3.62 0.70
N PHE A 133 6.44 -4.63 1.32
CA PHE A 133 6.53 -6.02 0.88
C PHE A 133 5.13 -6.60 0.67
N ALA A 134 4.87 -7.15 -0.53
CA ALA A 134 3.63 -7.84 -0.84
C ALA A 134 3.93 -9.24 -1.35
N SER A 135 3.34 -10.26 -0.74
CA SER A 135 3.49 -11.65 -1.15
C SER A 135 2.15 -12.35 -1.22
N ASP A 136 1.85 -12.87 -2.39
CA ASP A 136 0.66 -13.67 -2.64
C ASP A 136 1.09 -15.05 -3.13
N ASP A 137 0.92 -16.06 -2.30
CA ASP A 137 1.27 -17.46 -2.60
C ASP A 137 0.07 -18.25 -3.13
N VAL A 138 -0.77 -17.59 -3.92
CA VAL A 138 -2.02 -18.12 -4.46
C VAL A 138 -1.94 -18.25 -5.97
N TYR A 139 -2.62 -19.25 -6.51
CA TYR A 139 -2.64 -19.61 -7.94
C TYR A 139 -2.98 -18.45 -8.90
N LEU A 140 -3.90 -17.56 -8.54
CA LEU A 140 -4.29 -16.35 -9.28
C LEU A 140 -4.09 -15.10 -8.43
N GLY A 141 -3.04 -15.09 -7.62
CA GLY A 141 -2.76 -14.02 -6.68
C GLY A 141 -1.96 -12.88 -7.30
N ASN A 142 -2.34 -11.65 -6.98
CA ASN A 142 -1.61 -10.46 -7.36
C ASN A 142 -0.94 -9.82 -6.15
N SER A 143 0.31 -9.42 -6.32
CA SER A 143 1.06 -8.69 -5.30
C SER A 143 1.32 -7.26 -5.74
N ILE A 144 1.00 -6.31 -4.88
CA ILE A 144 1.14 -4.88 -5.15
C ILE A 144 1.97 -4.24 -4.04
N ALA A 145 3.12 -3.64 -4.38
CA ALA A 145 3.94 -2.89 -3.45
C ALA A 145 4.09 -1.43 -3.92
N ILE A 146 3.67 -0.46 -3.10
CA ILE A 146 3.74 0.96 -3.41
C ILE A 146 4.47 1.70 -2.30
N GLY A 147 5.46 2.53 -2.66
CA GLY A 147 6.14 3.39 -1.71
C GLY A 147 5.27 4.56 -1.28
N ILE A 148 4.95 5.45 -2.23
CA ILE A 148 4.09 6.63 -2.04
C ILE A 148 3.01 6.63 -3.12
N ASP A 149 1.75 6.81 -2.71
CA ASP A 149 0.56 6.88 -3.57
C ASP A 149 -0.21 8.16 -3.24
N ALA A 150 -0.28 9.09 -4.20
CA ALA A 150 -0.91 10.39 -4.03
C ALA A 150 -1.96 10.64 -5.10
N GLU A 151 -3.15 11.06 -4.68
CA GLU A 151 -4.26 11.43 -5.56
C GLU A 151 -4.81 12.79 -5.13
N ALA A 152 -4.99 13.72 -6.08
CA ALA A 152 -5.58 15.02 -5.78
C ALA A 152 -6.51 15.51 -6.87
N TYR A 153 -7.47 16.37 -6.48
CA TYR A 153 -8.25 17.12 -7.45
C TYR A 153 -7.40 18.21 -8.11
N ALA A 154 -6.61 18.93 -7.31
CA ALA A 154 -5.73 20.02 -7.75
C ALA A 154 -4.24 19.60 -7.64
N ASP A 155 -3.40 20.41 -7.05
CA ASP A 155 -1.95 20.25 -7.08
C ASP A 155 -1.45 19.12 -6.16
N ILE A 156 -0.39 18.41 -6.62
CA ILE A 156 0.37 17.46 -5.83
C ILE A 156 1.82 17.90 -5.74
N THR A 157 2.35 17.94 -4.52
CA THR A 157 3.78 18.11 -4.26
C THR A 157 4.29 16.92 -3.46
N ILE A 158 5.33 16.26 -3.98
CA ILE A 158 6.00 15.16 -3.27
C ILE A 158 7.50 15.47 -3.20
N SER A 159 8.03 15.55 -1.99
CA SER A 159 9.44 15.61 -1.67
C SER A 159 9.85 14.32 -0.97
N ASN A 160 10.67 13.51 -1.60
CA ASN A 160 11.19 12.28 -1.00
C ASN A 160 12.70 12.30 -0.98
N THR A 161 13.31 12.22 0.19
CA THR A 161 14.76 12.07 0.36
C THR A 161 15.14 10.76 1.03
N GLY A 162 14.16 10.02 1.55
CA GLY A 162 14.36 8.68 2.09
C GLY A 162 14.38 7.60 1.00
N ASP A 163 15.03 6.49 1.27
CA ASP A 163 15.06 5.36 0.34
C ASP A 163 13.69 4.64 0.31
N ILE A 164 13.28 4.19 -0.87
CA ILE A 164 12.09 3.37 -1.06
C ILE A 164 12.51 1.98 -1.51
N SER A 165 12.23 0.96 -0.70
CA SER A 165 12.52 -0.44 -0.99
C SER A 165 11.24 -1.23 -1.15
N LEU A 166 10.99 -1.73 -2.35
CA LEU A 166 9.80 -2.51 -2.69
C LEU A 166 10.22 -3.93 -3.02
N ALA A 167 9.54 -4.89 -2.44
CA ALA A 167 9.75 -6.29 -2.77
C ALA A 167 8.44 -7.05 -2.74
N GLY A 168 8.38 -8.15 -3.48
CA GLY A 168 7.22 -9.01 -3.47
C GLY A 168 7.41 -10.26 -4.29
N SER A 169 6.43 -11.14 -4.17
CA SER A 169 6.32 -12.36 -4.97
C SER A 169 4.85 -12.62 -5.29
N SER A 170 4.58 -13.08 -6.49
CA SER A 170 3.28 -13.62 -6.89
C SER A 170 3.36 -15.14 -7.01
N GLY A 171 2.25 -15.85 -6.75
CA GLY A 171 2.21 -17.30 -6.84
C GLY A 171 2.46 -17.82 -8.24
N ASP A 172 3.23 -18.89 -8.36
CA ASP A 172 3.40 -19.63 -9.60
C ASP A 172 2.18 -20.53 -9.85
N GLY A 173 1.42 -20.23 -10.91
CA GLY A 173 0.28 -21.03 -11.30
C GLY A 173 0.62 -22.48 -11.62
N TYR A 174 0.06 -23.43 -10.87
CA TYR A 174 0.17 -24.86 -11.15
C TYR A 174 -0.63 -25.26 -12.39
N TYR A 175 -0.10 -26.19 -13.15
CA TYR A 175 -0.72 -26.78 -14.33
C TYR A 175 -1.97 -27.58 -13.96
N TYR A 176 -3.12 -27.22 -14.50
CA TYR A 176 -4.27 -28.11 -14.46
C TYR A 176 -4.16 -29.17 -15.58
N TYR A 177 -4.00 -30.42 -15.21
CA TYR A 177 -4.24 -31.53 -16.10
C TYR A 177 -5.76 -31.72 -16.27
N SER A 178 -6.34 -31.15 -17.31
CA SER A 178 -7.64 -31.64 -17.78
C SER A 178 -7.41 -32.93 -18.54
N LEU A 179 -7.94 -34.04 -18.01
CA LEU A 179 -7.93 -35.33 -18.65
C LEU A 179 -8.50 -35.25 -20.08
N GLY A 180 -7.63 -35.15 -21.08
CA GLY A 180 -7.97 -35.31 -22.48
C GLY A 180 -7.62 -34.22 -23.46
N TYR A 181 -7.07 -33.07 -23.05
CA TYR A 181 -6.61 -32.03 -23.95
C TYR A 181 -5.20 -31.53 -23.61
N PRO A 182 -4.25 -31.47 -24.60
CA PRO A 182 -2.89 -31.02 -24.37
C PRO A 182 -2.75 -29.48 -24.42
N ASN A 183 -3.67 -28.73 -23.86
CA ASN A 183 -3.57 -27.27 -23.79
C ASN A 183 -3.26 -26.88 -22.36
N TYR A 184 -1.98 -26.65 -22.11
CA TYR A 184 -1.49 -26.07 -20.85
C TYR A 184 -1.83 -24.59 -20.83
N ILE A 185 -2.73 -24.16 -19.97
CA ILE A 185 -2.92 -22.75 -19.66
C ILE A 185 -2.10 -22.48 -18.39
N ARG A 186 -1.03 -21.71 -18.53
CA ARG A 186 -0.29 -21.18 -17.39
C ARG A 186 -0.96 -19.88 -16.99
N TYR A 187 -1.52 -19.85 -15.81
CA TYR A 187 -1.93 -18.61 -15.15
C TYR A 187 -0.78 -18.21 -14.22
N THR A 188 -0.28 -17.00 -14.36
CA THR A 188 0.72 -16.42 -13.46
C THR A 188 0.05 -15.24 -12.77
N GLY A 189 0.22 -15.16 -11.47
CA GLY A 189 -0.06 -13.93 -10.73
C GLY A 189 0.97 -12.85 -11.12
N ASP A 190 0.59 -11.58 -10.98
CA ASP A 190 1.47 -10.46 -11.31
C ASP A 190 1.97 -9.80 -10.02
N PHE A 191 3.28 -9.52 -9.96
CA PHE A 191 3.86 -8.59 -9.00
C PHE A 191 3.99 -7.21 -9.65
N VAL A 192 3.33 -6.21 -9.04
CA VAL A 192 3.37 -4.82 -9.46
C VAL A 192 4.02 -3.98 -8.37
N ALA A 193 5.07 -3.24 -8.71
CA ALA A 193 5.74 -2.35 -7.78
C ALA A 193 5.84 -0.94 -8.33
N THR A 194 5.47 0.05 -7.51
CA THR A 194 5.53 1.47 -7.87
C THR A 194 6.22 2.27 -6.76
N GLY A 195 7.37 2.87 -7.05
CA GLY A 195 8.10 3.69 -6.08
C GLY A 195 7.27 4.88 -5.61
N ILE A 196 6.90 5.77 -6.54
CA ILE A 196 6.06 6.94 -6.30
C ILE A 196 5.00 7.01 -7.39
N SER A 197 3.74 7.06 -7.01
CA SER A 197 2.58 7.29 -7.87
C SER A 197 1.93 8.62 -7.52
N ALA A 198 1.57 9.41 -8.52
CA ALA A 198 0.84 10.66 -8.33
C ALA A 198 -0.15 10.88 -9.46
N GLU A 199 -1.41 11.14 -9.11
CA GLU A 199 -2.48 11.42 -10.06
C GLU A 199 -3.23 12.69 -9.65
N SER A 200 -3.28 13.70 -10.53
CA SER A 200 -4.01 14.95 -10.33
C SER A 200 -5.07 15.11 -11.42
N TYR A 201 -6.29 15.48 -11.03
CA TYR A 201 -7.40 15.66 -11.97
C TYR A 201 -7.31 16.97 -12.76
N GLU A 202 -7.03 18.11 -12.08
CA GLU A 202 -7.01 19.43 -12.73
C GLU A 202 -5.74 20.26 -12.43
N GLY A 203 -4.85 19.78 -11.54
CA GLY A 203 -3.69 20.54 -11.08
C GLY A 203 -2.36 20.10 -11.68
N SER A 204 -1.30 20.62 -11.11
CA SER A 204 0.08 20.28 -11.44
C SER A 204 0.65 19.22 -10.48
N ILE A 205 1.56 18.41 -10.97
CA ILE A 205 2.28 17.43 -10.18
C ILE A 205 3.75 17.83 -10.12
N SER A 206 4.30 17.95 -8.93
CA SER A 206 5.72 18.20 -8.67
C SER A 206 6.29 17.08 -7.80
N ILE A 207 7.21 16.29 -8.35
CA ILE A 207 7.88 15.21 -7.60
C ILE A 207 9.37 15.49 -7.58
N THR A 208 9.95 15.54 -6.38
CA THR A 208 11.39 15.58 -6.15
C THR A 208 11.79 14.33 -5.38
N ASN A 209 12.60 13.47 -5.99
CA ASN A 209 13.14 12.29 -5.34
C ASN A 209 14.66 12.39 -5.22
N GLY A 210 15.19 12.35 -4.00
CA GLY A 210 16.62 12.35 -3.68
C GLY A 210 17.10 11.03 -3.09
N GLY A 211 16.18 10.14 -2.69
CA GLY A 211 16.53 8.79 -2.19
C GLY A 211 16.57 7.75 -3.30
N ASP A 212 17.12 6.59 -3.00
CA ASP A 212 17.16 5.45 -3.91
C ASP A 212 15.79 4.74 -3.95
N ILE A 213 15.36 4.30 -5.14
CA ILE A 213 14.19 3.43 -5.30
C ILE A 213 14.67 2.06 -5.76
N THR A 214 14.48 1.05 -4.91
CA THR A 214 14.87 -0.33 -5.19
C THR A 214 13.64 -1.22 -5.30
N ILE A 215 13.52 -2.00 -6.38
CA ILE A 215 12.43 -2.95 -6.61
C ILE A 215 13.03 -4.33 -6.79
N VAL A 216 12.55 -5.31 -6.00
CA VAL A 216 13.00 -6.71 -6.04
C VAL A 216 11.79 -7.64 -6.21
N ASP A 217 11.73 -8.31 -7.34
CA ASP A 217 10.85 -9.45 -7.53
C ASP A 217 11.52 -10.69 -6.90
N GLN A 218 10.86 -11.29 -5.91
CA GLN A 218 11.37 -12.46 -5.18
C GLN A 218 10.86 -13.79 -5.75
N ASN A 219 10.19 -13.80 -6.90
CA ASN A 219 9.72 -15.03 -7.51
C ASN A 219 10.90 -15.90 -7.95
N PRO A 220 11.22 -17.03 -7.27
CA PRO A 220 12.43 -17.81 -7.55
C PRO A 220 12.37 -18.60 -8.86
N ASP A 221 11.22 -18.75 -9.50
CA ASP A 221 10.99 -19.63 -10.65
C ASP A 221 10.77 -18.92 -12.00
N GLY A 222 11.21 -17.67 -12.11
CA GLY A 222 11.42 -17.03 -13.41
C GLY A 222 10.18 -16.46 -14.09
N GLY A 223 9.32 -15.80 -13.36
CA GLY A 223 8.42 -14.79 -13.94
C GLY A 223 9.25 -13.74 -14.66
N LEU A 224 8.94 -13.47 -15.93
CA LEU A 224 9.62 -12.45 -16.71
C LEU A 224 9.47 -11.11 -15.98
N ALA A 225 10.55 -10.62 -15.38
CA ALA A 225 10.62 -9.26 -14.88
C ALA A 225 10.39 -8.30 -16.06
N GLY A 226 9.17 -7.90 -16.28
CA GLY A 226 8.79 -6.85 -17.21
C GLY A 226 9.10 -5.51 -16.54
N GLY A 227 10.34 -5.08 -16.61
CA GLY A 227 10.68 -3.71 -16.26
C GLY A 227 10.17 -2.78 -17.37
N PHE A 228 9.32 -1.84 -17.00
CA PHE A 228 9.05 -0.61 -17.73
C PHE A 228 9.29 0.57 -16.83
#